data_db3d57534f4ebf9ab262bd436e9b2c51
#
_entry.id   db3d57534f4ebf9ab262bd436e9b2c51
#
_cell.length_a   1.000
_cell.length_b   1.000
_cell.length_c   1.000
_cell.angle_alpha   90.00
_cell.angle_beta   90.00
_cell.angle_gamma   90.00
#
_symmetry.space_group_name_H-M   'P 1'
#
loop_
_entity.id
_entity.type
_entity.pdbx_description
1 polymer ?
#
loop_
_entity_poly.entity_id
_entity_poly.type
_entity_poly.pdbx_seq_one_letter_code
_entity_poly.pdbx_strand_id
1 'polypeptide(L)'
;MQKFCFWKRTLLAAVMLTLGAGLGSCSDDDTNDDTTIPEIEVTQSLLFDCAETQTKELEIKLNGKIDWKIETNADWIETAPASGKGSATVKVTVPANETSRTGVITVTATGYMGITDEGKCTVKQTPGGVDEGPETNVAEIRSLVLENEPGGDETDLSDEIRAKSLQGIVVSDKGGGNQQPFIVNIADDTQEGGAGVALEISQSNNTFEPGDVIAVSLSDATAQLFNGLLQISTHNKPELVEHIEPLDPVVITADKIGAYESQYVKIEHTQPEAS
;
A
#
# COMPACT_ATOMS: atom_id res chain seq x y z
N MET A 1 -19.54 -29.77 -26.02
CA MET A 1 -20.62 -29.26 -25.16
C MET A 1 -20.46 -29.86 -23.78
N GLN A 2 -19.86 -29.12 -22.84
CA GLN A 2 -19.99 -29.40 -21.42
C GLN A 2 -19.77 -28.08 -20.68
N LYS A 3 -20.85 -27.56 -20.09
CA LYS A 3 -20.89 -26.34 -19.30
C LYS A 3 -20.36 -26.65 -17.90
N PHE A 4 -19.25 -26.07 -17.52
CA PHE A 4 -18.81 -26.07 -16.11
C PHE A 4 -19.52 -24.94 -15.35
N CYS A 5 -20.32 -25.36 -14.39
CA CYS A 5 -21.08 -24.50 -13.48
C CYS A 5 -20.17 -24.03 -12.36
N PHE A 6 -19.87 -22.73 -12.30
CA PHE A 6 -19.12 -22.11 -11.20
C PHE A 6 -20.06 -21.96 -9.99
N TRP A 7 -19.73 -22.66 -8.91
CA TRP A 7 -20.43 -22.61 -7.64
C TRP A 7 -19.98 -21.39 -6.83
N LYS A 8 -20.81 -20.38 -6.80
CA LYS A 8 -20.68 -19.27 -5.86
C LYS A 8 -20.98 -19.77 -4.45
N ARG A 9 -19.97 -19.82 -3.59
CA ARG A 9 -20.17 -19.99 -2.15
C ARG A 9 -20.55 -18.65 -1.53
N THR A 10 -21.84 -18.43 -1.36
CA THR A 10 -22.40 -17.37 -0.52
C THR A 10 -22.30 -17.82 0.94
N LEU A 11 -21.48 -17.17 1.73
CA LEU A 11 -21.50 -17.33 3.19
C LEU A 11 -22.67 -16.52 3.75
N LEU A 12 -23.76 -17.20 4.08
CA LEU A 12 -24.85 -16.65 4.87
C LEU A 12 -24.42 -16.60 6.33
N ALA A 13 -24.21 -15.39 6.86
CA ALA A 13 -24.13 -15.16 8.30
C ALA A 13 -25.55 -15.27 8.88
N ALA A 14 -25.83 -16.34 9.58
CA ALA A 14 -27.08 -16.52 10.32
C ALA A 14 -26.98 -15.73 11.65
N VAL A 15 -27.70 -14.61 11.71
CA VAL A 15 -27.97 -13.92 12.98
C VAL A 15 -29.03 -14.73 13.73
N MET A 16 -28.63 -15.44 14.77
CA MET A 16 -29.58 -16.01 15.75
C MET A 16 -29.85 -15.00 16.84
N LEU A 17 -31.01 -14.38 16.75
CA LEU A 17 -31.60 -13.58 17.81
C LEU A 17 -32.30 -14.55 18.77
N THR A 18 -31.69 -14.83 19.94
CA THR A 18 -32.40 -15.49 21.04
C THR A 18 -32.74 -14.45 22.10
N LEU A 19 -34.03 -14.09 22.14
CA LEU A 19 -34.61 -13.47 23.33
C LEU A 19 -34.67 -14.53 24.44
N GLY A 20 -33.91 -14.30 25.50
CA GLY A 20 -34.03 -15.01 26.77
C GLY A 20 -34.20 -13.99 27.89
N ALA A 21 -35.43 -13.75 28.31
CA ALA A 21 -35.72 -13.07 29.56
C ALA A 21 -35.48 -14.05 30.71
N GLY A 22 -34.65 -13.67 31.69
CA GLY A 22 -34.38 -14.52 32.86
C GLY A 22 -33.60 -13.78 33.94
N LEU A 23 -34.35 -13.08 34.79
CA LEU A 23 -34.18 -12.94 36.26
C LEU A 23 -32.77 -12.68 36.80
N GLY A 24 -32.70 -11.56 37.52
CA GLY A 24 -31.55 -11.06 38.25
C GLY A 24 -30.97 -12.07 39.25
N SER A 25 -29.65 -12.05 39.30
CA SER A 25 -28.88 -12.32 40.46
C SER A 25 -27.72 -11.36 40.46
N CYS A 26 -27.77 -10.36 41.31
CA CYS A 26 -26.59 -9.65 41.74
C CYS A 26 -25.72 -10.66 42.46
N SER A 27 -24.61 -11.06 41.84
CA SER A 27 -23.42 -11.45 42.53
C SER A 27 -22.31 -10.60 42.00
N ASP A 28 -21.85 -9.64 42.79
CA ASP A 28 -20.53 -9.06 42.72
C ASP A 28 -19.54 -10.23 42.89
N ASP A 29 -19.23 -10.91 41.80
CA ASP A 29 -18.06 -11.79 41.73
C ASP A 29 -16.97 -10.99 41.01
N ASP A 30 -16.24 -10.20 41.80
CA ASP A 30 -14.86 -9.80 41.53
C ASP A 30 -13.96 -11.05 41.51
N THR A 31 -14.28 -12.01 40.68
CA THR A 31 -13.31 -13.02 40.28
C THR A 31 -12.36 -12.33 39.32
N ASN A 32 -11.31 -11.74 39.86
CA ASN A 32 -10.07 -11.51 39.15
C ASN A 32 -9.65 -12.87 38.61
N ASP A 33 -10.04 -13.21 37.39
CA ASP A 33 -9.63 -14.43 36.71
C ASP A 33 -8.18 -14.23 36.23
N ASP A 34 -7.28 -14.36 37.20
CA ASP A 34 -5.83 -14.17 37.09
C ASP A 34 -5.18 -15.28 36.24
N THR A 35 -5.99 -16.08 35.54
CA THR A 35 -5.54 -17.20 34.69
C THR A 35 -5.73 -16.97 33.20
N THR A 36 -6.23 -15.80 32.77
CA THR A 36 -6.54 -15.54 31.37
C THR A 36 -5.26 -15.30 30.54
N ILE A 37 -5.06 -16.13 29.54
CA ILE A 37 -4.06 -15.89 28.48
C ILE A 37 -4.61 -14.79 27.57
N PRO A 38 -3.85 -13.71 27.32
CA PRO A 38 -4.34 -12.61 26.50
C PRO A 38 -4.56 -13.03 25.04
N GLU A 39 -5.64 -12.57 24.47
CA GLU A 39 -5.90 -12.55 23.04
C GLU A 39 -6.33 -11.12 22.69
N ILE A 40 -5.57 -10.45 21.84
CA ILE A 40 -5.79 -9.05 21.47
C ILE A 40 -6.10 -8.89 19.99
N GLU A 41 -7.14 -8.12 19.69
CA GLU A 41 -7.42 -7.58 18.36
C GLU A 41 -7.40 -6.07 18.44
N VAL A 42 -6.75 -5.42 17.45
CA VAL A 42 -6.73 -3.98 17.34
C VAL A 42 -7.12 -3.53 15.93
N THR A 43 -7.56 -2.28 15.78
CA THR A 43 -7.72 -1.65 14.48
C THR A 43 -6.42 -1.77 13.68
N GLN A 44 -6.46 -2.36 12.48
CA GLN A 44 -5.28 -2.71 11.68
C GLN A 44 -4.57 -1.47 11.13
N SER A 45 -5.33 -0.45 10.72
CA SER A 45 -4.79 0.79 10.18
C SER A 45 -5.65 1.99 10.48
N LEU A 46 -5.01 3.16 10.60
CA LEU A 46 -5.65 4.47 10.71
C LEU A 46 -5.01 5.41 9.69
N LEU A 47 -5.84 6.04 8.87
CA LEU A 47 -5.41 6.94 7.82
C LEU A 47 -5.79 8.38 8.18
N PHE A 48 -4.84 9.30 8.06
CA PHE A 48 -4.97 10.71 8.39
C PHE A 48 -4.61 11.59 7.19
N ASP A 49 -5.25 12.76 7.10
CA ASP A 49 -4.86 13.80 6.15
C ASP A 49 -3.66 14.59 6.68
N CYS A 50 -2.79 15.02 5.77
CA CYS A 50 -1.67 15.90 6.10
C CYS A 50 -2.10 17.34 6.41
N ALA A 51 -3.23 17.82 5.88
CA ALA A 51 -3.61 19.23 5.89
C ALA A 51 -3.89 19.81 7.28
N GLU A 52 -4.34 18.97 8.22
CA GLU A 52 -4.74 19.43 9.54
C GLU A 52 -4.48 18.40 10.65
N THR A 53 -4.44 18.86 11.90
CA THR A 53 -4.39 17.94 13.04
C THR A 53 -5.71 17.18 13.16
N GLN A 54 -5.63 15.85 13.13
CA GLN A 54 -6.80 14.98 13.21
C GLN A 54 -6.72 14.03 14.40
N THR A 55 -7.90 13.61 14.88
CA THR A 55 -8.02 12.57 15.92
C THR A 55 -8.96 11.50 15.43
N LYS A 56 -8.50 10.23 15.52
CA LYS A 56 -9.27 9.02 15.18
C LYS A 56 -9.28 8.04 16.34
N GLU A 57 -10.13 7.04 16.26
CA GLU A 57 -10.31 6.04 17.30
C GLU A 57 -9.64 4.72 16.92
N LEU A 58 -8.82 4.20 17.83
CA LEU A 58 -8.22 2.87 17.82
C LEU A 58 -9.07 1.98 18.74
N GLU A 59 -9.67 0.94 18.20
CA GLU A 59 -10.37 -0.06 18.99
C GLU A 59 -9.39 -1.14 19.47
N ILE A 60 -9.46 -1.46 20.76
CA ILE A 60 -8.75 -2.57 21.40
C ILE A 60 -9.81 -3.56 21.89
N LYS A 61 -9.76 -4.79 21.42
CA LYS A 61 -10.61 -5.88 21.89
C LYS A 61 -9.75 -6.93 22.60
N LEU A 62 -10.16 -7.29 23.79
CA LEU A 62 -9.50 -8.27 24.65
C LEU A 62 -10.51 -9.32 25.14
N ASN A 63 -10.06 -10.54 25.29
CA ASN A 63 -10.84 -11.67 25.79
C ASN A 63 -11.11 -11.65 27.31
N GLY A 64 -10.72 -10.56 28.02
CA GLY A 64 -10.94 -10.41 29.44
C GLY A 64 -10.54 -9.04 29.99
N LYS A 65 -10.60 -8.88 31.32
CA LYS A 65 -10.12 -7.68 32.00
C LYS A 65 -8.60 -7.72 32.19
N ILE A 66 -7.85 -7.67 31.09
CA ILE A 66 -6.39 -7.79 31.02
C ILE A 66 -5.78 -6.40 30.91
N ASP A 67 -4.65 -6.15 31.55
CA ASP A 67 -3.93 -4.89 31.47
C ASP A 67 -3.22 -4.78 30.13
N TRP A 68 -3.24 -3.57 29.53
CA TRP A 68 -2.55 -3.29 28.29
C TRP A 68 -1.82 -1.95 28.34
N LYS A 69 -0.78 -1.83 27.51
CA LYS A 69 -0.02 -0.59 27.26
C LYS A 69 0.17 -0.35 25.78
N ILE A 70 0.34 0.92 25.42
CA ILE A 70 0.62 1.35 24.06
C ILE A 70 2.05 1.89 23.98
N GLU A 71 2.74 1.50 22.92
CA GLU A 71 4.00 2.09 22.49
C GLU A 71 3.89 2.52 21.03
N THR A 72 4.51 3.65 20.67
CA THR A 72 4.57 4.14 19.29
C THR A 72 6.01 4.21 18.82
N ASN A 73 6.26 3.90 17.56
CA ASN A 73 7.60 4.03 16.96
C ASN A 73 7.88 5.43 16.39
N ALA A 74 6.94 6.37 16.56
CA ALA A 74 7.01 7.71 15.99
C ALA A 74 6.49 8.76 16.99
N ASP A 75 7.29 9.80 17.24
CA ASP A 75 7.00 10.86 18.23
C ASP A 75 5.80 11.73 17.84
N TRP A 76 5.37 11.71 16.58
CA TRP A 76 4.24 12.47 16.08
C TRP A 76 2.88 11.76 16.28
N ILE A 77 2.86 10.55 16.80
CA ILE A 77 1.63 9.81 17.11
C ILE A 77 1.35 9.95 18.60
N GLU A 78 0.27 10.65 18.93
CA GLU A 78 -0.18 10.80 20.30
C GLU A 78 -1.35 9.87 20.58
N THR A 79 -1.32 9.13 21.70
CA THR A 79 -2.37 8.21 22.10
C THR A 79 -2.90 8.53 23.50
N ALA A 80 -4.22 8.52 23.68
CA ALA A 80 -4.86 8.78 24.96
C ALA A 80 -6.12 7.88 25.15
N PRO A 81 -6.14 7.03 26.19
CA PRO A 81 -5.06 6.72 27.16
C PRO A 81 -3.95 5.87 26.55
N ALA A 82 -2.74 5.91 27.13
CA ALA A 82 -1.59 5.07 26.71
C ALA A 82 -1.55 3.71 27.40
N SER A 83 -2.45 3.45 28.37
CA SER A 83 -2.60 2.15 29.04
C SER A 83 -4.00 2.03 29.61
N GLY A 84 -4.43 0.80 29.88
CA GLY A 84 -5.76 0.54 30.42
C GLY A 84 -5.98 -0.93 30.77
N LYS A 85 -7.23 -1.31 30.98
CA LYS A 85 -7.64 -2.67 31.34
C LYS A 85 -8.89 -3.08 30.56
N GLY A 86 -8.87 -4.28 29.97
CA GLY A 86 -9.96 -4.80 29.14
C GLY A 86 -10.09 -4.08 27.79
N SER A 87 -11.13 -4.41 27.05
CA SER A 87 -11.42 -3.77 25.77
C SER A 87 -11.67 -2.26 25.94
N ALA A 88 -11.14 -1.46 25.01
CA ALA A 88 -11.18 -0.01 25.10
C ALA A 88 -11.15 0.67 23.72
N THR A 89 -11.51 1.93 23.70
CA THR A 89 -11.31 2.84 22.56
C THR A 89 -10.28 3.89 22.97
N VAL A 90 -9.23 4.03 22.18
CA VAL A 90 -8.12 4.96 22.40
C VAL A 90 -8.15 6.04 21.34
N LYS A 91 -8.01 7.29 21.74
CA LYS A 91 -7.87 8.40 20.80
C LYS A 91 -6.43 8.45 20.28
N VAL A 92 -6.29 8.47 18.97
CA VAL A 92 -5.02 8.66 18.28
C VAL A 92 -5.05 10.02 17.60
N THR A 93 -4.15 10.91 18.00
CA THR A 93 -4.04 12.27 17.45
C THR A 93 -2.75 12.40 16.66
N VAL A 94 -2.87 12.93 15.45
CA VAL A 94 -1.77 13.15 14.51
C VAL A 94 -1.79 14.61 14.09
N PRO A 95 -0.69 15.39 14.33
CA PRO A 95 -0.60 16.77 13.91
C PRO A 95 -0.44 16.90 12.39
N ALA A 96 -0.80 18.06 11.84
CA ALA A 96 -0.56 18.39 10.44
C ALA A 96 0.93 18.19 10.05
N ASN A 97 1.16 17.82 8.79
CA ASN A 97 2.48 17.62 8.21
C ASN A 97 2.45 18.01 6.72
N GLU A 98 3.61 18.29 6.13
CA GLU A 98 3.70 18.68 4.72
C GLU A 98 3.84 17.48 3.77
N THR A 99 4.27 16.34 4.29
CA THR A 99 4.58 15.13 3.50
C THR A 99 3.93 13.89 4.10
N SER A 100 3.79 12.86 3.29
CA SER A 100 3.36 11.54 3.76
C SER A 100 4.34 10.98 4.79
N ARG A 101 3.78 10.25 5.76
CA ARG A 101 4.56 9.54 6.78
C ARG A 101 3.78 8.36 7.33
N THR A 102 4.52 7.36 7.76
CA THR A 102 3.96 6.14 8.35
C THR A 102 4.57 5.87 9.71
N GLY A 103 3.75 5.41 10.64
CA GLY A 103 4.16 4.98 11.96
C GLY A 103 3.37 3.77 12.42
N VAL A 104 3.80 3.15 13.52
CA VAL A 104 3.14 1.97 14.07
C VAL A 104 2.85 2.18 15.55
N ILE A 105 1.62 1.85 15.92
CA ILE A 105 1.18 1.72 17.31
C ILE A 105 1.23 0.23 17.64
N THR A 106 1.93 -0.13 18.71
CA THR A 106 1.94 -1.49 19.28
C THR A 106 1.18 -1.47 20.59
N VAL A 107 0.17 -2.31 20.71
CA VAL A 107 -0.58 -2.53 21.94
C VAL A 107 -0.18 -3.88 22.52
N THR A 108 0.42 -3.90 23.70
CA THR A 108 0.82 -5.12 24.39
C THR A 108 -0.14 -5.40 25.54
N ALA A 109 -0.85 -6.50 25.48
CA ALA A 109 -1.67 -7.02 26.57
C ALA A 109 -0.84 -7.98 27.44
N THR A 110 -0.96 -7.87 28.76
CA THR A 110 -0.21 -8.70 29.70
C THR A 110 -1.20 -9.40 30.64
N GLY A 111 -1.28 -10.72 30.53
CA GLY A 111 -2.17 -11.57 31.29
C GLY A 111 -1.45 -12.43 32.33
N TYR A 112 -2.00 -13.62 32.59
CA TYR A 112 -1.54 -14.55 33.61
C TYR A 112 -0.04 -14.89 33.49
N MET A 113 0.65 -14.90 34.61
CA MET A 113 2.09 -15.15 34.71
C MET A 113 2.99 -14.28 33.83
N GLY A 114 2.49 -13.11 33.40
CA GLY A 114 3.24 -12.21 32.54
C GLY A 114 3.27 -12.65 31.05
N ILE A 115 2.38 -13.55 30.66
CA ILE A 115 2.20 -13.90 29.24
C ILE A 115 1.66 -12.69 28.52
N THR A 116 2.24 -12.36 27.36
CA THR A 116 1.86 -11.20 26.54
C THR A 116 1.32 -11.62 25.19
N ASP A 117 0.41 -10.79 24.65
CA ASP A 117 0.01 -10.80 23.25
C ASP A 117 0.05 -9.37 22.72
N GLU A 118 0.32 -9.22 21.42
CA GLU A 118 0.54 -7.91 20.78
C GLU A 118 -0.35 -7.72 19.57
N GLY A 119 -1.05 -6.56 19.54
CA GLY A 119 -1.74 -6.05 18.38
C GLY A 119 -1.01 -4.85 17.79
N LYS A 120 -0.98 -4.71 16.47
CA LYS A 120 -0.35 -3.59 15.78
C LYS A 120 -1.34 -2.83 14.91
N CYS A 121 -1.23 -1.50 14.93
CA CYS A 121 -1.98 -0.61 14.06
C CYS A 121 -1.01 0.26 13.27
N THR A 122 -1.11 0.22 11.95
CA THR A 122 -0.36 1.11 11.07
C THR A 122 -1.07 2.46 11.01
N VAL A 123 -0.35 3.53 11.31
CA VAL A 123 -0.82 4.91 11.20
C VAL A 123 -0.19 5.52 9.96
N LYS A 124 -1.00 5.80 8.95
CA LYS A 124 -0.58 6.49 7.73
C LYS A 124 -1.13 7.91 7.75
N GLN A 125 -0.31 8.87 7.34
CA GLN A 125 -0.73 10.23 7.09
C GLN A 125 -0.32 10.61 5.67
N THR A 126 -1.31 10.94 4.83
CA THR A 126 -1.12 11.22 3.40
C THR A 126 -1.89 12.48 3.00
N PRO A 127 -1.48 13.21 1.97
CA PRO A 127 -2.23 14.33 1.44
C PRO A 127 -3.65 13.90 1.02
N GLY A 128 -4.66 14.62 1.53
CA GLY A 128 -6.06 14.29 1.28
C GLY A 128 -6.61 13.10 2.05
N GLY A 129 -5.80 12.44 2.90
CA GLY A 129 -6.23 11.27 3.69
C GLY A 129 -6.61 10.07 2.82
N VAL A 130 -6.00 9.93 1.66
CA VAL A 130 -6.24 8.81 0.75
C VAL A 130 -5.32 7.65 1.11
N ASP A 131 -5.87 6.44 1.27
CA ASP A 131 -5.05 5.25 1.42
C ASP A 131 -4.48 4.87 0.05
N GLU A 132 -3.19 5.02 -0.12
CA GLU A 132 -2.51 4.67 -1.36
C GLU A 132 -2.40 3.14 -1.57
N GLY A 133 -2.99 2.37 -0.63
CA GLY A 133 -2.95 0.91 -0.70
C GLY A 133 -1.58 0.32 -0.36
N PRO A 134 -1.42 -1.01 -0.45
CA PRO A 134 -0.12 -1.64 -0.30
C PRO A 134 0.80 -1.25 -1.45
N GLU A 135 2.03 -0.84 -1.13
CA GLU A 135 3.07 -0.61 -2.13
C GLU A 135 3.33 -1.90 -2.92
N THR A 136 3.36 -1.77 -4.23
CA THR A 136 3.56 -2.87 -5.15
C THR A 136 4.64 -2.50 -6.15
N ASN A 137 5.50 -3.42 -6.48
CA ASN A 137 6.57 -3.19 -7.45
C ASN A 137 6.05 -3.16 -8.90
N VAL A 138 6.89 -2.71 -9.83
CA VAL A 138 6.53 -2.58 -11.25
C VAL A 138 6.18 -3.92 -11.87
N ALA A 139 6.92 -4.99 -11.54
CA ALA A 139 6.69 -6.33 -12.10
C ALA A 139 5.29 -6.87 -11.74
N GLU A 140 4.87 -6.70 -10.48
CA GLU A 140 3.56 -7.17 -10.03
C GLU A 140 2.43 -6.38 -10.71
N ILE A 141 2.50 -5.03 -10.71
CA ILE A 141 1.47 -4.20 -11.36
C ILE A 141 1.42 -4.48 -12.85
N ARG A 142 2.59 -4.57 -13.52
CA ARG A 142 2.64 -4.91 -14.93
C ARG A 142 1.95 -6.24 -15.24
N SER A 143 2.22 -7.27 -14.44
CA SER A 143 1.59 -8.59 -14.59
C SER A 143 0.07 -8.50 -14.43
N LEU A 144 -0.41 -7.87 -13.37
CA LEU A 144 -1.84 -7.70 -13.10
C LEU A 144 -2.55 -6.91 -14.20
N VAL A 145 -1.93 -5.86 -14.73
CA VAL A 145 -2.52 -5.05 -15.81
C VAL A 145 -2.57 -5.85 -17.11
N LEU A 146 -1.51 -6.57 -17.48
CA LEU A 146 -1.47 -7.36 -18.71
C LEU A 146 -2.43 -8.56 -18.66
N GLU A 147 -2.70 -9.14 -17.49
CA GLU A 147 -3.72 -10.19 -17.32
C GLU A 147 -5.14 -9.69 -17.64
N ASN A 148 -5.38 -8.39 -17.54
CA ASN A 148 -6.65 -7.75 -17.91
C ASN A 148 -6.73 -7.37 -19.40
N GLU A 149 -5.71 -7.72 -20.21
CA GLU A 149 -5.65 -7.52 -21.66
C GLU A 149 -5.99 -6.07 -22.09
N PRO A 150 -5.23 -5.04 -21.64
CA PRO A 150 -5.50 -3.67 -22.04
C PRO A 150 -5.40 -3.52 -23.56
N GLY A 151 -6.34 -2.77 -24.14
CA GLY A 151 -6.37 -2.47 -25.57
C GLY A 151 -5.48 -1.27 -25.94
N GLY A 152 -5.64 -0.80 -27.20
CA GLY A 152 -5.00 0.43 -27.68
C GLY A 152 -5.65 1.71 -27.16
N ASP A 153 -6.84 1.62 -26.58
CA ASP A 153 -7.55 2.72 -25.93
C ASP A 153 -7.39 2.62 -24.42
N GLU A 154 -7.43 3.78 -23.72
CA GLU A 154 -7.40 3.82 -22.28
C GLU A 154 -8.58 3.05 -21.68
N THR A 155 -8.27 2.17 -20.72
CA THR A 155 -9.23 1.33 -20.00
C THR A 155 -9.02 1.48 -18.50
N ASP A 156 -10.12 1.60 -17.75
CA ASP A 156 -10.07 1.62 -16.29
C ASP A 156 -9.44 0.32 -15.75
N LEU A 157 -8.54 0.48 -14.80
CA LEU A 157 -7.97 -0.66 -14.08
C LEU A 157 -9.02 -1.30 -13.15
N SER A 158 -8.85 -2.59 -12.86
CA SER A 158 -9.72 -3.29 -11.91
C SER A 158 -9.64 -2.66 -10.50
N ASP A 159 -10.70 -2.82 -9.70
CA ASP A 159 -10.73 -2.31 -8.32
C ASP A 159 -9.57 -2.87 -7.48
N GLU A 160 -9.13 -4.09 -7.76
CA GLU A 160 -7.98 -4.70 -7.09
C GLU A 160 -6.68 -3.95 -7.35
N ILE A 161 -6.44 -3.53 -8.61
CA ILE A 161 -5.25 -2.76 -8.99
C ILE A 161 -5.36 -1.31 -8.50
N ARG A 162 -6.54 -0.71 -8.61
CA ARG A 162 -6.81 0.66 -8.14
C ARG A 162 -6.69 0.83 -6.62
N ALA A 163 -6.78 -0.26 -5.86
CA ALA A 163 -6.53 -0.27 -4.42
C ALA A 163 -5.03 -0.30 -4.04
N LYS A 164 -4.13 -0.32 -5.02
CA LYS A 164 -2.68 -0.43 -4.82
C LYS A 164 -1.98 0.90 -5.07
N SER A 165 -0.73 0.99 -4.59
CA SER A 165 0.24 2.01 -4.93
C SER A 165 1.39 1.38 -5.72
N LEU A 166 1.79 2.02 -6.81
CA LEU A 166 2.91 1.58 -7.65
C LEU A 166 4.18 2.27 -7.19
N GLN A 167 5.19 1.49 -6.82
CA GLN A 167 6.53 1.99 -6.53
C GLN A 167 7.52 1.50 -7.57
N GLY A 168 8.45 2.38 -7.97
CA GLY A 168 9.50 2.05 -8.91
C GLY A 168 10.59 3.12 -8.98
N ILE A 169 11.71 2.75 -9.60
CA ILE A 169 12.88 3.60 -9.77
C ILE A 169 12.78 4.30 -11.13
N VAL A 170 12.91 5.62 -11.14
CA VAL A 170 12.92 6.42 -12.36
C VAL A 170 14.18 6.09 -13.17
N VAL A 171 13.99 5.67 -14.43
CA VAL A 171 15.05 5.34 -15.37
C VAL A 171 15.07 6.27 -16.59
N SER A 172 14.09 7.16 -16.72
CA SER A 172 14.01 8.14 -17.81
C SER A 172 14.61 9.47 -17.41
N ASP A 173 15.34 10.08 -18.34
CA ASP A 173 15.86 11.45 -18.22
C ASP A 173 15.02 12.43 -19.06
N LYS A 174 14.20 13.24 -18.40
CA LYS A 174 13.43 14.32 -19.08
C LYS A 174 14.32 15.41 -19.65
N GLY A 175 15.54 15.60 -19.12
CA GLY A 175 16.51 16.58 -19.58
C GLY A 175 17.12 16.24 -20.92
N GLY A 176 17.14 14.96 -21.28
CA GLY A 176 17.65 14.45 -22.56
C GLY A 176 16.81 14.82 -23.78
N GLY A 177 15.57 15.33 -23.58
CA GLY A 177 14.70 15.84 -24.66
C GLY A 177 14.16 14.78 -25.64
N ASN A 178 14.37 13.50 -25.36
CA ASN A 178 13.94 12.38 -26.21
C ASN A 178 12.67 11.69 -25.69
N GLN A 179 12.03 12.23 -24.68
CA GLN A 179 10.80 11.72 -24.07
C GLN A 179 9.76 12.83 -23.89
N GLN A 180 8.49 12.46 -23.91
CA GLN A 180 7.41 13.40 -23.63
C GLN A 180 7.49 13.86 -22.17
N PRO A 181 7.29 15.17 -21.91
CA PRO A 181 7.50 15.72 -20.56
C PRO A 181 6.50 15.23 -19.49
N PHE A 182 5.43 14.56 -19.90
CA PHE A 182 4.41 13.95 -19.04
C PHE A 182 4.61 12.43 -18.85
N ILE A 183 5.63 11.82 -19.46
CA ILE A 183 5.96 10.40 -19.30
C ILE A 183 7.17 10.25 -18.39
N VAL A 184 7.05 9.33 -17.43
CA VAL A 184 8.15 8.86 -16.57
C VAL A 184 8.26 7.35 -16.74
N ASN A 185 9.41 6.84 -17.19
CA ASN A 185 9.64 5.41 -17.16
C ASN A 185 10.19 5.02 -15.80
N ILE A 186 9.54 4.06 -15.17
CA ILE A 186 9.96 3.47 -13.91
C ILE A 186 10.19 1.99 -14.08
N ALA A 187 11.16 1.45 -13.32
CA ALA A 187 11.52 0.05 -13.34
C ALA A 187 11.81 -0.47 -11.92
N ASP A 188 11.85 -1.79 -11.79
CA ASP A 188 12.34 -2.43 -10.57
C ASP A 188 13.88 -2.41 -10.55
N ASP A 189 14.47 -2.60 -9.38
CA ASP A 189 15.92 -2.64 -9.17
C ASP A 189 16.59 -3.91 -9.73
N THR A 190 15.81 -4.90 -10.14
CA THR A 190 16.29 -6.19 -10.64
C THR A 190 16.75 -6.10 -12.09
N GLN A 191 18.04 -6.38 -12.32
CA GLN A 191 18.66 -6.27 -13.64
C GLN A 191 18.33 -7.43 -14.61
N GLU A 192 18.07 -8.63 -14.13
CA GLU A 192 17.74 -9.80 -14.97
C GLU A 192 16.24 -10.09 -14.92
N GLY A 193 15.56 -9.80 -16.03
CA GLY A 193 14.11 -9.98 -16.13
C GLY A 193 13.29 -8.92 -15.37
N GLY A 194 13.90 -7.80 -15.03
CA GLY A 194 13.22 -6.65 -14.41
C GLY A 194 12.08 -6.15 -15.27
N ALA A 195 11.08 -5.56 -14.65
CA ALA A 195 9.95 -4.97 -15.35
C ALA A 195 10.09 -3.46 -15.42
N GLY A 196 9.63 -2.89 -16.52
CA GLY A 196 9.47 -1.45 -16.68
C GLY A 196 8.06 -1.11 -17.12
N VAL A 197 7.62 0.11 -16.83
CA VAL A 197 6.35 0.67 -17.27
C VAL A 197 6.49 2.16 -17.57
N ALA A 198 5.77 2.63 -18.59
CA ALA A 198 5.61 4.05 -18.85
C ALA A 198 4.46 4.58 -17.99
N LEU A 199 4.77 5.49 -17.09
CA LEU A 199 3.80 6.16 -16.24
C LEU A 199 3.50 7.54 -16.83
N GLU A 200 2.24 7.77 -17.25
CA GLU A 200 1.76 9.08 -17.69
C GLU A 200 1.19 9.84 -16.50
N ILE A 201 1.76 11.03 -16.26
CA ILE A 201 1.38 11.92 -15.17
C ILE A 201 1.26 13.36 -15.68
N SER A 202 0.72 14.26 -14.88
CA SER A 202 0.75 15.68 -15.22
C SER A 202 2.20 16.17 -15.41
N GLN A 203 2.45 16.92 -16.49
CA GLN A 203 3.77 17.50 -16.77
C GLN A 203 4.33 18.31 -15.60
N SER A 204 3.47 19.03 -14.87
CA SER A 204 3.87 19.81 -13.68
C SER A 204 4.34 18.93 -12.52
N ASN A 205 3.91 17.68 -12.48
CA ASN A 205 4.27 16.71 -11.45
C ASN A 205 5.54 15.91 -11.82
N ASN A 206 5.95 15.94 -13.09
CA ASN A 206 7.19 15.29 -13.52
C ASN A 206 8.41 16.15 -13.15
N THR A 207 8.82 16.07 -11.90
CA THR A 207 10.02 16.75 -11.37
C THR A 207 11.16 15.79 -11.09
N PHE A 208 11.00 14.53 -11.45
CA PHE A 208 11.88 13.42 -11.08
C PHE A 208 13.10 13.31 -12.01
N GLU A 209 14.15 12.69 -11.46
CA GLU A 209 15.43 12.43 -12.12
C GLU A 209 15.76 10.93 -12.05
N PRO A 210 16.64 10.38 -12.93
CA PRO A 210 17.09 9.00 -12.82
C PRO A 210 17.64 8.68 -11.43
N GLY A 211 17.22 7.56 -10.85
CA GLY A 211 17.57 7.16 -9.49
C GLY A 211 16.56 7.61 -8.41
N ASP A 212 15.57 8.42 -8.75
CA ASP A 212 14.47 8.69 -7.84
C ASP A 212 13.59 7.45 -7.70
N VAL A 213 13.35 7.00 -6.48
CA VAL A 213 12.34 6.01 -6.15
C VAL A 213 11.05 6.77 -5.89
N ILE A 214 10.03 6.51 -6.68
CA ILE A 214 8.74 7.18 -6.56
C ILE A 214 7.63 6.18 -6.26
N ALA A 215 6.63 6.62 -5.50
CA ALA A 215 5.39 5.90 -5.25
C ALA A 215 4.20 6.73 -5.74
N VAL A 216 3.21 6.07 -6.35
CA VAL A 216 1.99 6.72 -6.84
C VAL A 216 0.77 5.85 -6.61
N SER A 217 -0.32 6.45 -6.13
CA SER A 217 -1.62 5.78 -6.00
C SER A 217 -2.21 5.49 -7.37
N LEU A 218 -2.74 4.28 -7.53
CA LEU A 218 -3.45 3.85 -8.74
C LEU A 218 -4.97 4.03 -8.65
N SER A 219 -5.48 4.77 -7.66
CA SER A 219 -6.91 4.86 -7.36
C SER A 219 -7.78 5.40 -8.50
N ASP A 220 -7.21 6.22 -9.38
CA ASP A 220 -7.86 6.77 -10.59
C ASP A 220 -7.19 6.31 -11.89
N ALA A 221 -6.29 5.34 -11.81
CA ALA A 221 -5.45 4.96 -12.93
C ALA A 221 -6.20 4.21 -14.03
N THR A 222 -5.78 4.49 -15.26
CA THR A 222 -6.15 3.77 -16.48
C THR A 222 -4.92 3.12 -17.11
N ALA A 223 -5.11 2.16 -18.00
CA ALA A 223 -4.02 1.56 -18.77
C ALA A 223 -4.36 1.42 -20.24
N GLN A 224 -3.33 1.47 -21.10
CA GLN A 224 -3.42 1.21 -22.52
C GLN A 224 -2.14 0.55 -23.06
N LEU A 225 -2.24 -0.09 -24.22
CA LEU A 225 -1.09 -0.50 -25.02
C LEU A 225 -0.85 0.54 -26.11
N PHE A 226 -0.13 1.61 -25.80
CA PHE A 226 0.21 2.65 -26.75
C PHE A 226 1.33 2.18 -27.69
N ASN A 227 1.00 1.93 -28.97
CA ASN A 227 1.92 1.32 -29.96
C ASN A 227 2.58 0.03 -29.48
N GLY A 228 1.87 -0.76 -28.66
CA GLY A 228 2.34 -2.01 -28.10
C GLY A 228 3.15 -1.86 -26.79
N LEU A 229 3.35 -0.64 -26.28
CA LEU A 229 3.99 -0.37 -24.99
C LEU A 229 2.93 -0.17 -23.90
N LEU A 230 3.12 -0.85 -22.77
CA LEU A 230 2.24 -0.64 -21.62
C LEU A 230 2.44 0.74 -21.03
N GLN A 231 1.36 1.51 -21.00
CA GLN A 231 1.29 2.83 -20.39
C GLN A 231 0.19 2.84 -19.32
N ILE A 232 0.52 3.35 -18.14
CA ILE A 232 -0.41 3.57 -17.05
C ILE A 232 -0.54 5.08 -16.88
N SER A 233 -1.76 5.60 -16.92
CA SER A 233 -2.05 7.04 -16.77
C SER A 233 -2.75 7.28 -15.43
N THR A 234 -2.36 8.32 -14.71
CA THR A 234 -3.00 8.74 -13.45
C THR A 234 -2.90 10.25 -13.25
N HIS A 235 -3.92 10.83 -12.59
CA HIS A 235 -3.89 12.22 -12.15
C HIS A 235 -3.29 12.37 -10.75
N ASN A 236 -3.11 11.28 -10.03
CA ASN A 236 -2.45 11.31 -8.74
C ASN A 236 -1.01 11.79 -8.88
N LYS A 237 -0.57 12.60 -7.92
CA LYS A 237 0.79 13.10 -7.91
C LYS A 237 1.71 12.02 -7.32
N PRO A 238 2.76 11.57 -8.05
CA PRO A 238 3.75 10.69 -7.46
C PRO A 238 4.52 11.40 -6.34
N GLU A 239 4.92 10.64 -5.33
CA GLU A 239 5.74 11.10 -4.22
C GLU A 239 7.16 10.55 -4.36
N LEU A 240 8.14 11.39 -4.04
CA LEU A 240 9.53 10.95 -3.93
C LEU A 240 9.70 10.21 -2.60
N VAL A 241 10.05 8.92 -2.67
CA VAL A 241 10.32 8.08 -1.49
C VAL A 241 11.76 8.27 -1.04
N GLU A 242 12.70 8.12 -1.98
CA GLU A 242 14.14 8.32 -1.77
C GLU A 242 14.85 8.58 -3.09
N HIS A 243 16.12 8.97 -3.03
CA HIS A 243 17.00 9.05 -4.19
C HIS A 243 18.15 8.08 -3.98
N ILE A 244 18.36 7.21 -4.95
CA ILE A 244 19.45 6.23 -4.99
C ILE A 244 20.40 6.52 -6.16
N GLU A 245 21.53 5.85 -6.22
CA GLU A 245 22.37 5.89 -7.42
C GLU A 245 21.54 5.38 -8.63
N PRO A 246 21.57 6.09 -9.79
CA PRO A 246 20.83 5.64 -10.97
C PRO A 246 21.22 4.20 -11.36
N LEU A 247 20.22 3.43 -11.80
CA LEU A 247 20.45 2.06 -12.24
C LEU A 247 21.42 2.02 -13.41
N ASP A 248 22.37 1.07 -13.39
CA ASP A 248 23.19 0.76 -14.54
C ASP A 248 22.33 0.17 -15.68
N PRO A 249 22.61 0.51 -16.96
CA PRO A 249 21.87 -0.04 -18.07
C PRO A 249 22.07 -1.55 -18.19
N VAL A 250 20.97 -2.29 -18.38
CA VAL A 250 21.05 -3.72 -18.69
C VAL A 250 21.69 -3.89 -20.07
N VAL A 251 22.77 -4.67 -20.14
CA VAL A 251 23.47 -4.91 -21.42
C VAL A 251 22.78 -6.04 -22.20
N ILE A 252 22.24 -5.71 -23.36
CA ILE A 252 21.48 -6.66 -24.19
C ILE A 252 21.97 -6.68 -25.65
N THR A 253 21.56 -7.69 -26.40
CA THR A 253 21.65 -7.73 -27.85
C THR A 253 20.37 -7.22 -28.50
N ALA A 254 20.44 -6.72 -29.74
CA ALA A 254 19.30 -6.07 -30.39
C ALA A 254 18.06 -6.96 -30.55
N ASP A 255 18.23 -8.28 -30.66
CA ASP A 255 17.15 -9.27 -30.76
C ASP A 255 16.33 -9.42 -29.45
N LYS A 256 16.85 -8.94 -28.32
CA LYS A 256 16.20 -9.02 -27.01
C LYS A 256 15.45 -7.75 -26.61
N ILE A 257 15.53 -6.68 -27.40
CA ILE A 257 14.98 -5.36 -27.01
C ILE A 257 13.51 -5.41 -26.62
N GLY A 258 12.70 -6.26 -27.26
CA GLY A 258 11.29 -6.40 -26.96
C GLY A 258 10.97 -6.98 -25.58
N ALA A 259 11.94 -7.56 -24.89
CA ALA A 259 11.77 -8.08 -23.54
C ALA A 259 12.10 -7.04 -22.45
N TYR A 260 12.60 -5.85 -22.83
CA TYR A 260 13.08 -4.82 -21.92
C TYR A 260 12.32 -3.50 -22.10
N GLU A 261 11.01 -3.59 -22.25
CA GLU A 261 10.11 -2.46 -22.39
C GLU A 261 10.23 -1.51 -21.20
N SER A 262 10.32 -0.20 -21.47
CA SER A 262 10.42 0.88 -20.47
C SER A 262 11.58 0.73 -19.47
N GLN A 263 12.61 -0.02 -19.82
CA GLN A 263 13.82 -0.21 -19.02
C GLN A 263 15.02 0.55 -19.61
N TYR A 264 16.03 0.82 -18.78
CA TYR A 264 17.28 1.41 -19.22
C TYR A 264 18.21 0.32 -19.73
N VAL A 265 18.48 0.29 -21.06
CA VAL A 265 19.28 -0.76 -21.70
C VAL A 265 20.44 -0.19 -22.50
N LYS A 266 21.51 -0.95 -22.58
CA LYS A 266 22.64 -0.74 -23.48
C LYS A 266 22.70 -1.87 -24.49
N ILE A 267 22.58 -1.55 -25.79
CA ILE A 267 22.66 -2.53 -26.86
C ILE A 267 24.13 -2.65 -27.34
N GLU A 268 24.69 -3.84 -27.21
CA GLU A 268 26.04 -4.12 -27.69
C GLU A 268 26.07 -4.59 -29.16
N HIS A 269 27.19 -4.36 -29.80
CA HIS A 269 27.49 -4.83 -31.19
C HIS A 269 26.52 -4.29 -32.25
N THR A 270 25.91 -3.13 -32.07
CA THR A 270 25.20 -2.46 -33.14
C THR A 270 26.18 -1.65 -33.98
N GLN A 271 26.35 -2.01 -35.27
CA GLN A 271 26.98 -1.15 -36.26
C GLN A 271 25.88 -0.59 -37.17
N PRO A 272 25.87 0.71 -37.48
CA PRO A 272 25.01 1.21 -38.53
C PRO A 272 25.39 0.54 -39.85
N GLU A 273 24.38 0.03 -40.57
CA GLU A 273 24.62 -0.41 -41.94
C GLU A 273 25.16 0.77 -42.72
N ALA A 274 26.32 0.58 -43.38
CA ALA A 274 26.86 1.59 -44.29
C ALA A 274 25.89 1.75 -45.47
N SER A 275 25.23 2.91 -45.55
CA SER A 275 24.35 3.33 -46.64
C SER A 275 25.15 3.64 -47.93
#